data_d246e27306631d209db61ad54fca4fcf
#
_entry.id   d246e27306631d209db61ad54fca4fcf
#
_cell.length_a   1.000
_cell.length_b   1.000
_cell.length_c   1.000
_cell.angle_alpha   90.00
_cell.angle_beta   90.00
_cell.angle_gamma   90.00
#
_symmetry.space_group_name_H-M   'P 1'
#
loop_
_entity.id
_entity.type
_entity.pdbx_description
1 polymer ?
#
loop_
_entity_poly.entity_id
_entity_poly.type
_entity_poly.pdbx_seq_one_letter_code
_entity_poly.pdbx_strand_id
1 'polypeptide(L)'
;DKGDTNVLTLCKSAADDAAFGTQGTIPEALKAIRMQDSTAGSALVFVVKVKDATAEITGADIVGTISETGERTGLKLFETAGNKYGFEPMIYIAPRYSALDAVKQELIVITEKTEAMAYIDTPDGWGFTQAIESRGASGDFATLKAGQKLLFPHVLVPNPEYNPDAEEAGERYLTMPVSAYAAGLRAKVDLTEGWHVSSSNHAYTGIEGTDVPITFA
;
A
#
# COMPACT_ATOMS: atom_id res chain seq x y z
N ASP A 1 -2.36 -15.15 -14.57
CA ASP A 1 -2.75 -13.74 -14.46
C ASP A 1 -4.24 -13.63 -14.33
N LYS A 2 -4.67 -13.23 -13.18
CA LYS A 2 -6.08 -13.17 -12.83
C LYS A 2 -6.38 -11.73 -12.44
N GLY A 3 -7.40 -11.18 -13.03
CA GLY A 3 -7.81 -9.79 -12.91
C GLY A 3 -7.47 -8.98 -14.17
N ASP A 4 -8.45 -8.28 -14.68
CA ASP A 4 -8.29 -7.46 -15.88
C ASP A 4 -7.47 -6.21 -15.60
N THR A 5 -6.62 -5.85 -16.54
CA THR A 5 -5.78 -4.64 -16.47
C THR A 5 -6.65 -3.40 -16.62
N ASN A 6 -6.37 -2.37 -15.80
CA ASN A 6 -7.12 -1.11 -15.78
C ASN A 6 -8.63 -1.29 -15.58
N VAL A 7 -8.99 -2.20 -14.68
CA VAL A 7 -10.37 -2.37 -14.21
C VAL A 7 -10.41 -2.16 -12.70
N LEU A 8 -11.28 -1.24 -12.25
CA LEU A 8 -11.53 -1.07 -10.82
C LEU A 8 -12.32 -2.26 -10.28
N THR A 9 -11.70 -3.01 -9.39
CA THR A 9 -12.28 -4.23 -8.78
C THR A 9 -12.41 -4.04 -7.27
N LEU A 10 -13.55 -4.43 -6.72
CA LEU A 10 -13.79 -4.45 -5.27
C LEU A 10 -13.56 -5.87 -4.73
N CYS A 11 -12.56 -6.02 -3.89
CA CYS A 11 -12.25 -7.25 -3.15
C CYS A 11 -12.86 -7.19 -1.75
N LYS A 12 -13.80 -8.08 -1.47
CA LYS A 12 -14.53 -8.19 -0.20
C LYS A 12 -14.02 -9.33 0.67
N SER A 13 -13.28 -10.27 0.06
CA SER A 13 -12.85 -11.50 0.70
C SER A 13 -11.58 -12.06 0.07
N ALA A 14 -10.94 -13.01 0.73
CA ALA A 14 -9.81 -13.75 0.18
C ALA A 14 -10.12 -14.49 -1.13
N ALA A 15 -11.37 -14.85 -1.38
CA ALA A 15 -11.80 -15.44 -2.64
C ALA A 15 -11.72 -14.44 -3.80
N ASP A 16 -12.06 -13.17 -3.56
CA ASP A 16 -11.92 -12.09 -4.55
C ASP A 16 -10.45 -11.78 -4.78
N ASP A 17 -9.64 -11.77 -3.71
CA ASP A 17 -8.20 -11.51 -3.76
C ASP A 17 -7.48 -12.53 -4.66
N ALA A 18 -7.94 -13.78 -4.69
CA ALA A 18 -7.38 -14.85 -5.53
C ALA A 18 -7.44 -14.55 -7.04
N ALA A 19 -8.30 -13.62 -7.47
CA ALA A 19 -8.37 -13.17 -8.86
C ALA A 19 -7.08 -12.50 -9.35
N PHE A 20 -6.24 -11.99 -8.43
CA PHE A 20 -4.99 -11.31 -8.75
C PHE A 20 -3.75 -12.21 -8.74
N GLY A 21 -3.93 -13.51 -8.51
CA GLY A 21 -2.84 -14.50 -8.50
C GLY A 21 -2.01 -14.47 -7.21
N THR A 22 -0.74 -14.89 -7.32
CA THR A 22 0.16 -15.05 -6.18
C THR A 22 1.47 -14.27 -6.31
N GLN A 23 1.70 -13.62 -7.44
CA GLN A 23 2.95 -12.89 -7.72
C GLN A 23 2.68 -11.41 -7.97
N GLY A 24 3.63 -10.57 -7.53
CA GLY A 24 3.60 -9.13 -7.69
C GLY A 24 3.04 -8.39 -6.49
N THR A 25 3.01 -7.08 -6.57
CA THR A 25 2.71 -6.19 -5.44
C THR A 25 1.25 -6.26 -4.96
N ILE A 26 0.30 -6.58 -5.83
CA ILE A 26 -1.13 -6.66 -5.46
C ILE A 26 -1.41 -7.82 -4.51
N PRO A 27 -1.04 -9.10 -4.82
CA PRO A 27 -1.23 -10.20 -3.88
C PRO A 27 -0.48 -10.00 -2.55
N GLU A 28 0.74 -9.43 -2.60
CA GLU A 28 1.52 -9.08 -1.40
C GLU A 28 0.76 -8.08 -0.51
N ALA A 29 0.24 -7.01 -1.11
CA ALA A 29 -0.52 -5.98 -0.39
C ALA A 29 -1.83 -6.53 0.17
N LEU A 30 -2.59 -7.28 -0.62
CA LEU A 30 -3.85 -7.91 -0.17
C LEU A 30 -3.60 -8.86 1.01
N LYS A 31 -2.56 -9.70 0.93
CA LYS A 31 -2.15 -10.58 2.02
C LYS A 31 -1.81 -9.78 3.29
N ALA A 32 -1.02 -8.71 3.16
CA ALA A 32 -0.64 -7.86 4.29
C ALA A 32 -1.87 -7.21 4.95
N ILE A 33 -2.81 -6.68 4.16
CA ILE A 33 -4.08 -6.11 4.65
C ILE A 33 -4.91 -7.16 5.39
N ARG A 34 -5.13 -8.34 4.79
CA ARG A 34 -5.94 -9.42 5.37
C ARG A 34 -5.35 -9.99 6.64
N MET A 35 -4.02 -10.02 6.75
CA MET A 35 -3.34 -10.50 7.96
C MET A 35 -3.64 -9.65 9.20
N GLN A 36 -4.00 -8.38 9.05
CA GLN A 36 -4.30 -7.52 10.19
C GLN A 36 -5.65 -7.84 10.82
N ASP A 37 -6.59 -8.33 10.05
CA ASP A 37 -7.92 -8.73 10.52
C ASP A 37 -8.16 -10.21 10.27
N SER A 38 -7.95 -11.02 11.30
CA SER A 38 -8.24 -12.46 11.29
C SER A 38 -9.73 -12.78 11.55
N THR A 39 -10.51 -11.80 11.97
CA THR A 39 -11.94 -11.96 12.22
C THR A 39 -12.72 -11.43 11.03
N ALA A 40 -13.30 -12.28 10.29
CA ALA A 40 -14.29 -12.25 9.21
C ALA A 40 -14.94 -10.92 8.72
N GLY A 41 -14.52 -9.79 9.19
CA GLY A 41 -15.02 -8.46 8.79
C GLY A 41 -14.07 -7.70 7.90
N SER A 42 -13.40 -8.38 7.02
CA SER A 42 -12.34 -7.89 6.15
C SER A 42 -12.58 -6.50 5.58
N ALA A 43 -11.53 -5.70 5.57
CA ALA A 43 -11.46 -4.44 4.85
C ALA A 43 -12.01 -4.61 3.41
N LEU A 44 -12.81 -3.67 2.97
CA LEU A 44 -13.22 -3.56 1.57
C LEU A 44 -12.06 -2.91 0.81
N VAL A 45 -11.48 -3.64 -0.13
CA VAL A 45 -10.28 -3.20 -0.84
C VAL A 45 -10.58 -2.98 -2.32
N PHE A 46 -10.45 -1.76 -2.78
CA PHE A 46 -10.46 -1.46 -4.20
C PHE A 46 -9.08 -1.72 -4.80
N VAL A 47 -9.03 -2.44 -5.89
CA VAL A 47 -7.80 -2.82 -6.58
C VAL A 47 -7.85 -2.39 -8.03
N VAL A 48 -6.75 -1.82 -8.52
CA VAL A 48 -6.49 -1.57 -9.93
C VAL A 48 -5.18 -2.21 -10.31
N LYS A 49 -5.21 -3.17 -11.23
CA LYS A 49 -4.04 -3.78 -11.83
C LYS A 49 -3.65 -2.98 -13.07
N VAL A 50 -2.48 -2.40 -13.09
CA VAL A 50 -2.02 -1.56 -14.22
C VAL A 50 -1.34 -2.37 -15.32
N LYS A 51 -0.59 -3.41 -14.94
CA LYS A 51 0.12 -4.34 -15.84
C LYS A 51 0.28 -5.71 -15.19
N ASP A 52 0.71 -6.69 -15.95
CA ASP A 52 1.09 -8.00 -15.42
C ASP A 52 2.37 -7.93 -14.58
N ALA A 53 2.50 -8.82 -13.60
CA ALA A 53 3.62 -8.83 -12.65
C ALA A 53 5.00 -9.01 -13.30
N THR A 54 5.06 -9.58 -14.51
CA THR A 54 6.29 -9.77 -15.27
C THR A 54 6.67 -8.58 -16.15
N ALA A 55 5.78 -7.59 -16.27
CA ALA A 55 6.04 -6.39 -17.07
C ALA A 55 6.75 -5.32 -16.25
N GLU A 56 7.61 -4.54 -16.86
CA GLU A 56 8.16 -3.34 -16.25
C GLU A 56 7.05 -2.33 -15.98
N ILE A 57 6.93 -1.89 -14.72
CA ILE A 57 5.92 -0.94 -14.27
C ILE A 57 6.61 0.39 -13.96
N THR A 58 6.15 1.45 -14.60
CA THR A 58 6.65 2.82 -14.39
C THR A 58 5.69 3.64 -13.53
N GLY A 59 6.17 4.77 -13.01
CA GLY A 59 5.31 5.71 -12.29
C GLY A 59 4.14 6.21 -13.15
N ALA A 60 4.33 6.38 -14.46
CA ALA A 60 3.28 6.80 -15.38
C ALA A 60 2.16 5.74 -15.53
N ASP A 61 2.51 4.46 -15.50
CA ASP A 61 1.53 3.37 -15.52
C ASP A 61 0.65 3.38 -14.26
N ILE A 62 1.26 3.64 -13.10
CA ILE A 62 0.54 3.73 -11.82
C ILE A 62 -0.37 4.96 -11.80
N VAL A 63 0.14 6.13 -12.18
CA VAL A 63 -0.65 7.38 -12.27
C VAL A 63 -1.82 7.22 -13.22
N GLY A 64 -1.57 6.65 -14.38
CA GLY A 64 -2.57 6.49 -15.42
C GLY A 64 -2.95 7.78 -16.14
N THR A 65 -3.94 7.68 -17.00
CA THR A 65 -4.41 8.77 -17.88
C THR A 65 -5.93 8.86 -17.90
N ILE A 66 -6.43 9.95 -18.41
CA ILE A 66 -7.83 10.13 -18.81
C ILE A 66 -7.82 10.40 -20.30
N SER A 67 -8.47 9.54 -21.09
CA SER A 67 -8.57 9.71 -22.54
C SER A 67 -9.55 10.83 -22.90
N GLU A 68 -9.56 11.24 -24.17
CA GLU A 68 -10.55 12.19 -24.70
C GLU A 68 -12.00 11.69 -24.59
N THR A 69 -12.18 10.37 -24.56
CA THR A 69 -13.48 9.70 -24.35
C THR A 69 -13.87 9.58 -22.87
N GLY A 70 -12.99 10.01 -21.95
CA GLY A 70 -13.23 9.95 -20.50
C GLY A 70 -12.85 8.60 -19.88
N GLU A 71 -12.25 7.69 -20.63
CA GLU A 71 -11.73 6.44 -20.09
C GLU A 71 -10.53 6.70 -19.19
N ARG A 72 -10.49 6.05 -18.02
CA ARG A 72 -9.44 6.21 -17.00
C ARG A 72 -8.60 4.97 -16.88
N THR A 73 -7.32 5.17 -16.53
CA THR A 73 -6.38 4.11 -16.22
C THR A 73 -5.64 4.42 -14.90
N GLY A 74 -4.96 3.43 -14.32
CA GLY A 74 -4.15 3.62 -13.12
C GLY A 74 -4.92 4.17 -11.92
N LEU A 75 -4.27 5.03 -11.14
CA LEU A 75 -4.86 5.67 -9.95
C LEU A 75 -6.14 6.46 -10.26
N LYS A 76 -6.26 7.03 -11.47
CA LYS A 76 -7.44 7.82 -11.87
C LYS A 76 -8.73 6.99 -11.94
N LEU A 77 -8.63 5.67 -12.00
CA LEU A 77 -9.79 4.77 -11.93
C LEU A 77 -10.50 4.82 -10.58
N PHE A 78 -9.78 5.10 -9.49
CA PHE A 78 -10.41 5.19 -8.16
C PHE A 78 -11.44 6.33 -8.07
N GLU A 79 -11.32 7.38 -8.89
CA GLU A 79 -12.33 8.45 -8.98
C GLU A 79 -13.71 7.93 -9.46
N THR A 80 -13.77 6.72 -10.01
CA THR A 80 -15.03 6.10 -10.47
C THR A 80 -15.69 5.22 -9.40
N ALA A 81 -15.04 5.04 -8.25
CA ALA A 81 -15.51 4.11 -7.21
C ALA A 81 -16.91 4.50 -6.69
N GLY A 82 -17.10 5.78 -6.37
CA GLY A 82 -18.40 6.28 -5.90
C GLY A 82 -19.53 6.01 -6.88
N ASN A 83 -19.29 6.22 -8.18
CA ASN A 83 -20.30 5.96 -9.21
C ASN A 83 -20.57 4.48 -9.43
N LYS A 84 -19.53 3.62 -9.36
CA LYS A 84 -19.63 2.20 -9.66
C LYS A 84 -20.13 1.38 -8.47
N TYR A 85 -19.74 1.75 -7.25
CA TYR A 85 -19.97 0.95 -6.05
C TYR A 85 -20.76 1.66 -4.95
N GLY A 86 -21.01 2.98 -5.09
CA GLY A 86 -21.76 3.78 -4.14
C GLY A 86 -20.94 4.31 -2.95
N PHE A 87 -19.65 4.05 -2.90
CA PHE A 87 -18.73 4.55 -1.87
C PHE A 87 -17.30 4.66 -2.44
N GLU A 88 -16.46 5.45 -1.77
CA GLU A 88 -15.11 5.76 -2.18
C GLU A 88 -14.06 5.16 -1.23
N PRO A 89 -12.83 4.91 -1.70
CA PRO A 89 -11.73 4.54 -0.83
C PRO A 89 -11.38 5.67 0.13
N MET A 90 -11.13 5.32 1.40
CA MET A 90 -10.69 6.28 2.42
C MET A 90 -9.17 6.26 2.64
N ILE A 91 -8.48 5.23 2.15
CA ILE A 91 -7.02 5.08 2.23
C ILE A 91 -6.51 4.64 0.87
N TYR A 92 -5.52 5.36 0.35
CA TYR A 92 -4.84 5.04 -0.90
C TYR A 92 -3.42 4.59 -0.61
N ILE A 93 -3.01 3.50 -1.25
CA ILE A 93 -1.65 2.94 -1.17
C ILE A 93 -1.17 2.56 -2.56
N ALA A 94 0.14 2.67 -2.78
CA ALA A 94 0.82 2.14 -3.96
C ALA A 94 2.16 1.51 -3.52
N PRO A 95 2.12 0.34 -2.85
CA PRO A 95 3.31 -0.27 -2.26
C PRO A 95 4.42 -0.45 -3.30
N ARG A 96 5.68 -0.15 -2.93
CA ARG A 96 6.89 -0.10 -3.78
C ARG A 96 6.93 1.07 -4.78
N TYR A 97 5.80 1.72 -5.08
CA TYR A 97 5.73 2.80 -6.09
C TYR A 97 5.37 4.16 -5.51
N SER A 98 4.85 4.21 -4.27
CA SER A 98 4.36 5.45 -3.66
C SER A 98 5.44 6.51 -3.44
N ALA A 99 6.71 6.12 -3.36
CA ALA A 99 7.85 7.03 -3.24
C ALA A 99 8.23 7.73 -4.56
N LEU A 100 7.81 7.21 -5.71
CA LEU A 100 8.06 7.84 -7.01
C LEU A 100 7.33 9.17 -7.09
N ASP A 101 8.02 10.23 -7.52
CA ASP A 101 7.48 11.59 -7.51
C ASP A 101 6.14 11.73 -8.22
N ALA A 102 6.00 11.15 -9.41
CA ALA A 102 4.76 11.19 -10.15
C ALA A 102 3.60 10.50 -9.39
N VAL A 103 3.86 9.36 -8.76
CA VAL A 103 2.87 8.61 -8.00
C VAL A 103 2.51 9.35 -6.72
N LYS A 104 3.51 9.87 -5.99
CA LYS A 104 3.34 10.69 -4.81
C LYS A 104 2.45 11.91 -5.09
N GLN A 105 2.74 12.64 -6.17
CA GLN A 105 1.94 13.81 -6.54
C GLN A 105 0.49 13.43 -6.89
N GLU A 106 0.28 12.34 -7.62
CA GLU A 106 -1.08 11.88 -7.92
C GLU A 106 -1.84 11.43 -6.67
N LEU A 107 -1.17 10.75 -5.74
CA LEU A 107 -1.76 10.40 -4.44
C LEU A 107 -2.17 11.64 -3.63
N ILE A 108 -1.39 12.72 -3.69
CA ILE A 108 -1.75 14.00 -3.07
C ILE A 108 -3.01 14.56 -3.73
N VAL A 109 -3.04 14.61 -5.05
CA VAL A 109 -4.18 15.16 -5.81
C VAL A 109 -5.46 14.39 -5.54
N ILE A 110 -5.41 13.04 -5.58
CA ILE A 110 -6.61 12.23 -5.39
C ILE A 110 -7.14 12.33 -3.96
N THR A 111 -6.26 12.35 -2.96
CA THR A 111 -6.67 12.45 -1.55
C THR A 111 -7.21 13.84 -1.19
N GLU A 112 -6.76 14.90 -1.84
CA GLU A 112 -7.36 16.22 -1.68
C GLU A 112 -8.77 16.31 -2.26
N LYS A 113 -9.02 15.61 -3.37
CA LYS A 113 -10.36 15.56 -4.00
C LYS A 113 -11.36 14.72 -3.21
N THR A 114 -10.90 13.62 -2.60
CA THR A 114 -11.76 12.63 -1.94
C THR A 114 -11.78 12.77 -0.42
N GLU A 115 -11.06 13.75 0.14
CA GLU A 115 -10.87 13.90 1.59
C GLU A 115 -10.38 12.65 2.30
N ALA A 116 -9.62 11.81 1.56
CA ALA A 116 -9.08 10.54 2.01
C ALA A 116 -7.63 10.68 2.51
N MET A 117 -7.01 9.57 2.86
CA MET A 117 -5.62 9.49 3.28
C MET A 117 -4.77 8.73 2.27
N ALA A 118 -3.56 9.18 2.01
CA ALA A 118 -2.53 8.41 1.32
C ALA A 118 -1.47 7.91 2.31
N TYR A 119 -1.10 6.65 2.21
CA TYR A 119 0.03 6.07 2.92
C TYR A 119 1.16 5.87 1.92
N ILE A 120 2.24 6.62 2.15
CA ILE A 120 3.39 6.72 1.25
C ILE A 120 4.58 6.09 1.95
N ASP A 121 5.12 5.03 1.39
CA ASP A 121 6.33 4.39 1.90
C ASP A 121 7.56 5.21 1.54
N THR A 122 8.57 5.22 2.41
CA THR A 122 9.89 5.74 2.07
C THR A 122 10.54 4.90 0.97
N PRO A 123 11.48 5.44 0.19
CA PRO A 123 12.32 4.62 -0.70
C PRO A 123 13.05 3.51 0.05
N ASP A 124 13.29 2.40 -0.64
CA ASP A 124 14.06 1.28 -0.09
C ASP A 124 15.47 1.72 0.31
N GLY A 125 15.97 1.16 1.42
CA GLY A 125 17.32 1.40 1.91
C GLY A 125 17.53 2.74 2.63
N TRP A 126 16.47 3.52 2.86
CA TRP A 126 16.59 4.74 3.65
C TRP A 126 16.85 4.43 5.12
N GLY A 127 17.77 5.19 5.71
CA GLY A 127 17.98 5.21 7.16
C GLY A 127 17.14 6.28 7.86
N PHE A 128 17.17 6.28 9.19
CA PHE A 128 16.42 7.21 10.05
C PHE A 128 16.70 8.68 9.72
N THR A 129 17.96 9.05 9.51
CA THR A 129 18.36 10.44 9.18
C THR A 129 17.72 10.90 7.88
N GLN A 130 17.79 10.08 6.83
CA GLN A 130 17.18 10.39 5.53
C GLN A 130 15.67 10.58 5.64
N ALA A 131 14.97 9.72 6.40
CA ALA A 131 13.54 9.83 6.62
C ALA A 131 13.16 11.14 7.33
N ILE A 132 13.95 11.59 8.32
CA ILE A 132 13.71 12.88 9.00
C ILE A 132 14.00 14.05 8.07
N GLU A 133 15.16 14.06 7.41
CA GLU A 133 15.58 15.13 6.52
C GLU A 133 14.61 15.31 5.36
N SER A 134 14.06 14.21 4.83
CA SER A 134 13.09 14.24 3.75
C SER A 134 11.78 14.97 4.13
N ARG A 135 11.44 15.05 5.40
CA ARG A 135 10.30 15.81 5.93
C ARG A 135 10.65 17.25 6.27
N GLY A 136 11.93 17.60 6.23
CA GLY A 136 12.39 18.98 6.42
C GLY A 136 11.90 19.92 5.30
N ALA A 137 12.07 21.23 5.50
CA ALA A 137 11.55 22.27 4.60
C ALA A 137 12.02 22.15 3.13
N SER A 138 13.14 21.49 2.89
CA SER A 138 13.72 21.27 1.55
C SER A 138 13.73 19.79 1.14
N GLY A 139 13.09 18.91 1.91
CA GLY A 139 13.06 17.48 1.64
C GLY A 139 12.02 17.08 0.59
N ASP A 140 12.21 15.91 -0.01
CA ASP A 140 11.36 15.38 -1.08
C ASP A 140 9.90 15.15 -0.64
N PHE A 141 9.67 15.02 0.67
CA PHE A 141 8.35 14.86 1.27
C PHE A 141 7.88 16.08 2.06
N ALA A 142 8.54 17.23 1.91
CA ALA A 142 8.18 18.49 2.59
C ALA A 142 6.75 18.96 2.23
N THR A 143 6.28 18.61 1.03
CA THR A 143 4.97 19.00 0.51
C THR A 143 3.82 18.11 0.99
N LEU A 144 4.09 17.06 1.77
CA LEU A 144 3.02 16.22 2.31
C LEU A 144 2.11 17.02 3.23
N LYS A 145 0.82 16.96 2.95
CA LYS A 145 -0.24 17.65 3.68
C LYS A 145 -0.91 16.75 4.73
N ALA A 146 -1.93 17.25 5.39
CA ALA A 146 -2.61 16.54 6.47
C ALA A 146 -3.18 15.17 6.07
N GLY A 147 -3.60 15.00 4.82
CA GLY A 147 -4.12 13.72 4.28
C GLY A 147 -3.04 12.71 3.89
N GLN A 148 -1.76 13.03 4.03
CA GLN A 148 -0.67 12.13 3.63
C GLN A 148 0.19 11.73 4.83
N LYS A 149 0.49 10.45 4.93
CA LYS A 149 1.40 9.88 5.93
C LYS A 149 2.62 9.28 5.23
N LEU A 150 3.80 9.78 5.58
CA LEU A 150 5.05 9.10 5.24
C LEU A 150 5.28 7.99 6.24
N LEU A 151 5.52 6.79 5.73
CA LEU A 151 5.71 5.58 6.52
C LEU A 151 7.17 5.13 6.45
N PHE A 152 7.75 4.93 7.63
CA PHE A 152 9.12 4.48 7.87
C PHE A 152 9.18 3.80 9.24
N PRO A 153 9.98 2.77 9.43
CA PRO A 153 10.76 1.99 8.45
C PRO A 153 9.91 0.96 7.70
N HIS A 154 10.53 0.21 6.78
CA HIS A 154 9.93 -0.97 6.19
C HIS A 154 9.88 -2.12 7.19
N VAL A 155 9.02 -3.10 6.92
CA VAL A 155 8.84 -4.26 7.80
C VAL A 155 9.58 -5.49 7.26
N LEU A 156 10.07 -6.32 8.17
CA LEU A 156 10.67 -7.61 7.88
C LEU A 156 9.63 -8.70 8.07
N VAL A 157 9.41 -9.50 7.04
CA VAL A 157 8.48 -10.61 7.06
C VAL A 157 9.20 -11.92 6.79
N PRO A 158 8.73 -13.07 7.33
CA PRO A 158 9.33 -14.37 7.03
C PRO A 158 9.30 -14.64 5.53
N ASN A 159 10.44 -15.03 4.98
CA ASN A 159 10.54 -15.48 3.60
C ASN A 159 10.04 -16.91 3.48
N PRO A 160 8.96 -17.19 2.74
CA PRO A 160 8.43 -18.54 2.59
C PRO A 160 9.36 -19.47 1.80
N GLU A 161 10.31 -18.90 1.04
CA GLU A 161 11.29 -19.66 0.26
C GLU A 161 12.59 -19.93 1.05
N TYR A 162 12.71 -19.39 2.27
CA TYR A 162 13.87 -19.62 3.10
C TYR A 162 13.96 -21.09 3.52
N ASN A 163 15.09 -21.72 3.17
CA ASN A 163 15.40 -23.09 3.57
C ASN A 163 16.79 -23.12 4.25
N PRO A 164 16.86 -23.26 5.58
CA PRO A 164 18.13 -23.27 6.30
C PRO A 164 19.02 -24.47 5.98
N ASP A 165 18.45 -25.55 5.43
CA ASP A 165 19.17 -26.77 5.08
C ASP A 165 19.63 -26.81 3.62
N ALA A 166 19.32 -25.77 2.84
CA ALA A 166 19.79 -25.66 1.45
C ALA A 166 21.27 -25.23 1.40
N GLU A 167 21.96 -25.63 0.33
CA GLU A 167 23.37 -25.25 0.07
C GLU A 167 23.54 -23.71 0.03
N GLU A 168 22.51 -23.02 -0.49
CA GLU A 168 22.33 -21.56 -0.38
C GLU A 168 20.99 -21.30 0.31
N ALA A 169 21.02 -20.97 1.59
CA ALA A 169 19.82 -20.84 2.42
C ALA A 169 18.89 -19.68 1.98
N GLY A 170 19.41 -18.70 1.23
CA GLY A 170 18.69 -17.50 0.88
C GLY A 170 18.49 -16.53 2.05
N GLU A 171 17.73 -15.47 1.82
CA GLU A 171 17.39 -14.51 2.86
C GLU A 171 16.25 -15.02 3.75
N ARG A 172 16.46 -15.01 5.06
CA ARG A 172 15.46 -15.44 6.04
C ARG A 172 14.23 -14.54 6.08
N TYR A 173 14.42 -13.25 5.80
CA TYR A 173 13.38 -12.24 5.83
C TYR A 173 13.33 -11.48 4.52
N LEU A 174 12.14 -11.09 4.13
CA LEU A 174 11.90 -10.14 3.02
C LEU A 174 11.55 -8.77 3.60
N THR A 175 12.14 -7.72 3.02
CA THR A 175 11.78 -6.34 3.34
C THR A 175 10.54 -5.95 2.54
N MET A 176 9.51 -5.49 3.23
CA MET A 176 8.23 -5.13 2.63
C MET A 176 7.81 -3.71 3.00
N PRO A 177 7.18 -2.96 2.05
CA PRO A 177 6.57 -1.67 2.36
C PRO A 177 5.52 -1.81 3.45
N VAL A 178 5.48 -0.86 4.39
CA VAL A 178 4.57 -0.93 5.54
C VAL A 178 3.16 -0.42 5.23
N SER A 179 2.95 0.27 4.12
CA SER A 179 1.67 0.91 3.77
C SER A 179 0.49 -0.04 3.75
N ALA A 180 0.67 -1.26 3.23
CA ALA A 180 -0.39 -2.27 3.20
C ALA A 180 -0.74 -2.78 4.61
N TYR A 181 0.26 -3.01 5.46
CA TYR A 181 0.06 -3.38 6.87
C TYR A 181 -0.66 -2.27 7.64
N ALA A 182 -0.22 -1.02 7.44
CA ALA A 182 -0.82 0.14 8.07
C ALA A 182 -2.27 0.37 7.64
N ALA A 183 -2.58 0.20 6.36
CA ALA A 183 -3.94 0.30 5.84
C ALA A 183 -4.85 -0.79 6.41
N GLY A 184 -4.37 -2.03 6.45
CA GLY A 184 -5.10 -3.15 7.06
C GLY A 184 -5.36 -2.96 8.54
N LEU A 185 -4.34 -2.53 9.30
CA LEU A 185 -4.48 -2.22 10.72
C LEU A 185 -5.49 -1.08 10.95
N ARG A 186 -5.45 -0.02 10.13
CA ARG A 186 -6.41 1.07 10.25
C ARG A 186 -7.83 0.58 10.00
N ALA A 187 -8.05 -0.21 8.97
CA ALA A 187 -9.36 -0.80 8.68
C ALA A 187 -9.86 -1.70 9.82
N LYS A 188 -8.97 -2.48 10.45
CA LYS A 188 -9.29 -3.28 11.63
C LYS A 188 -9.73 -2.41 12.81
N VAL A 189 -8.97 -1.38 13.13
CA VAL A 189 -9.29 -0.47 14.26
C VAL A 189 -10.61 0.25 14.01
N ASP A 190 -10.86 0.71 12.78
CA ASP A 190 -12.13 1.33 12.40
C ASP A 190 -13.33 0.40 12.63
N LEU A 191 -13.16 -0.87 12.31
CA LEU A 191 -14.22 -1.86 12.44
C LEU A 191 -14.46 -2.29 13.90
N THR A 192 -13.39 -2.46 14.69
CA THR A 192 -13.47 -3.07 16.03
C THR A 192 -13.59 -2.06 17.15
N GLU A 193 -13.00 -0.87 16.99
CA GLU A 193 -12.91 0.16 18.03
C GLU A 193 -13.58 1.47 17.61
N GLY A 194 -13.72 1.69 16.31
CA GLY A 194 -14.35 2.87 15.72
C GLY A 194 -13.36 3.83 15.05
N TRP A 195 -13.86 4.60 14.11
CA TRP A 195 -13.10 5.54 13.29
C TRP A 195 -12.36 6.64 14.08
N HIS A 196 -12.83 6.94 15.29
CA HIS A 196 -12.26 7.97 16.18
C HIS A 196 -11.07 7.48 17.00
N VAL A 197 -10.81 6.16 17.01
CA VAL A 197 -9.68 5.57 17.75
C VAL A 197 -8.44 5.58 16.87
N SER A 198 -7.31 5.97 17.45
CA SER A 198 -6.02 5.95 16.74
C SER A 198 -5.51 4.52 16.58
N SER A 199 -4.89 4.22 15.43
CA SER A 199 -4.15 2.97 15.25
C SER A 199 -2.78 2.95 15.95
N SER A 200 -2.40 4.01 16.68
CA SER A 200 -1.19 4.05 17.50
C SER A 200 -1.27 3.02 18.63
N ASN A 201 -0.14 2.43 18.98
CA ASN A 201 -0.01 1.37 20.00
C ASN A 201 -0.69 0.03 19.65
N HIS A 202 -1.09 -0.15 18.41
CA HIS A 202 -1.53 -1.45 17.89
C HIS A 202 -0.39 -2.12 17.15
N ALA A 203 -0.19 -3.42 17.39
CA ALA A 203 0.85 -4.20 16.72
C ALA A 203 0.39 -4.66 15.33
N TYR A 204 1.30 -4.64 14.37
CA TYR A 204 1.09 -5.32 13.11
C TYR A 204 1.19 -6.83 13.28
N THR A 205 0.35 -7.56 12.57
CA THR A 205 0.38 -9.02 12.51
C THR A 205 1.22 -9.49 11.33
N GLY A 206 2.03 -10.54 11.52
CA GLY A 206 2.79 -11.19 10.44
C GLY A 206 4.10 -10.51 10.09
N ILE A 207 4.63 -9.67 10.97
CA ILE A 207 5.96 -9.09 10.88
C ILE A 207 6.86 -9.64 11.98
N GLU A 208 8.18 -9.70 11.70
CA GLU A 208 9.21 -10.14 12.66
C GLU A 208 10.08 -8.97 13.16
N GLY A 209 10.03 -7.84 12.47
CA GLY A 209 10.82 -6.66 12.81
C GLY A 209 10.74 -5.58 11.75
N THR A 210 11.73 -4.70 11.77
CA THR A 210 11.90 -3.61 10.82
C THR A 210 13.30 -3.66 10.22
N ASP A 211 13.46 -3.20 8.98
CA ASP A 211 14.73 -3.14 8.26
C ASP A 211 15.73 -2.17 8.91
N VAL A 212 15.22 -1.12 9.55
CA VAL A 212 15.98 -0.18 10.36
C VAL A 212 15.57 -0.30 11.82
N PRO A 213 16.47 -0.69 12.74
CA PRO A 213 16.14 -0.77 14.15
C PRO A 213 15.92 0.64 14.72
N ILE A 214 14.75 0.88 15.30
CA ILE A 214 14.45 2.11 16.04
C ILE A 214 14.63 1.80 17.52
N THR A 215 15.68 2.35 18.12
CA THR A 215 15.91 2.30 19.56
C THR A 215 15.57 3.65 20.16
N PHE A 216 14.73 3.65 21.19
CA PHE A 216 14.54 4.84 22.04
C PHE A 216 15.76 4.92 22.98
N ALA A 217 16.48 6.04 22.90
CA ALA A 217 17.59 6.33 23.81
C ALA A 217 17.05 6.87 25.14
#